data_59973086c73377b074595915c7a24e5e
#
_entry.id   59973086c73377b074595915c7a24e5e
#
_cell.length_a   1.000
_cell.length_b   1.000
_cell.length_c   1.000
_cell.angle_alpha   90.00
_cell.angle_beta   90.00
_cell.angle_gamma   90.00
#
_symmetry.space_group_name_H-M   'P 1'
#
loop_
_entity.id
_entity.type
_entity.pdbx_description
1 polymer ?
#
loop_
_entity_poly.entity_id
_entity_poly.type
_entity_poly.pdbx_seq_one_letter_code
_entity_poly.pdbx_strand_id
1 'polypeptide(L)'
;MKFKAPAFLIALALTAPLALSAQADGPALPAAATADQATTSKLVYGLLSDSRYAYRPRALDEATSKDVFKRYLETLDGGKQFFTQADVAKFAPFEAGIATAIRGGELEPAFQVFSVYKQRVGQRVGYARNLLKREPDFSTDERFEYDRKDVPWAANDAELDELWRKSVKNDWLRLKLAGKKPDEIRTTLDKRYATLEKSVNELKGEDVFQFFLNAYTSAVD
;
A
#
# COMPACT_ATOMS: atom_id res chain seq x y z
N MET A 1 56.41 54.75 4.50
CA MET A 1 56.34 53.50 3.79
C MET A 1 55.00 52.81 4.21
N LYS A 2 54.05 52.77 3.30
CA LYS A 2 52.72 52.15 3.55
C LYS A 2 52.70 50.73 2.97
N PHE A 3 52.60 49.71 3.80
CA PHE A 3 52.39 48.33 3.35
C PHE A 3 50.93 48.08 3.19
N LYS A 4 50.50 47.75 1.98
CA LYS A 4 49.15 47.21 1.66
C LYS A 4 49.19 45.69 1.80
N ALA A 5 48.31 45.10 2.65
CA ALA A 5 48.06 43.66 2.70
C ALA A 5 47.00 43.25 1.65
N PRO A 6 47.17 42.12 0.95
CA PRO A 6 46.12 41.61 0.05
C PRO A 6 45.09 40.82 0.83
N ALA A 7 43.82 41.12 0.57
CA ALA A 7 42.69 40.32 1.06
C ALA A 7 42.60 38.99 0.31
N PHE A 8 42.72 37.88 1.03
CA PHE A 8 42.43 36.55 0.53
C PHE A 8 40.92 36.31 0.64
N LEU A 9 40.24 36.22 -0.51
CA LEU A 9 38.88 35.73 -0.62
C LEU A 9 38.90 34.18 -0.59
N ILE A 10 38.47 33.60 0.52
CA ILE A 10 38.21 32.16 0.62
C ILE A 10 36.82 31.91 0.04
N ALA A 11 36.76 31.33 -1.15
CA ALA A 11 35.54 30.83 -1.73
C ALA A 11 35.18 29.49 -1.04
N LEU A 12 34.17 29.51 -0.17
CA LEU A 12 33.60 28.33 0.47
C LEU A 12 32.69 27.61 -0.54
N ALA A 13 33.21 26.58 -1.19
CA ALA A 13 32.41 25.71 -2.06
C ALA A 13 31.48 24.86 -1.19
N LEU A 14 30.18 25.19 -1.18
CA LEU A 14 29.13 24.34 -0.61
C LEU A 14 28.93 23.14 -1.52
N THR A 15 29.53 22.01 -1.20
CA THR A 15 29.18 20.72 -1.81
C THR A 15 27.94 20.17 -1.10
N ALA A 16 26.77 20.37 -1.69
CA ALA A 16 25.56 19.66 -1.26
C ALA A 16 25.72 18.16 -1.59
N PRO A 17 25.46 17.25 -0.65
CA PRO A 17 25.40 15.83 -0.98
C PRO A 17 24.15 15.58 -1.85
N LEU A 18 24.37 15.15 -3.09
CA LEU A 18 23.33 14.52 -3.90
C LEU A 18 22.90 13.25 -3.17
N ALA A 19 21.73 13.30 -2.53
CA ALA A 19 21.05 12.11 -2.07
C ALA A 19 20.67 11.29 -3.30
N LEU A 20 21.45 10.26 -3.60
CA LEU A 20 21.14 9.26 -4.61
C LEU A 20 19.96 8.43 -4.06
N SER A 21 18.73 8.82 -4.41
CA SER A 21 17.56 7.99 -4.17
C SER A 21 17.73 6.74 -5.02
N ALA A 22 18.04 5.62 -4.39
CA ALA A 22 17.97 4.32 -5.03
C ALA A 22 16.50 4.07 -5.43
N GLN A 23 16.19 4.32 -6.71
CA GLN A 23 14.93 3.88 -7.29
C GLN A 23 14.98 2.35 -7.34
N ALA A 24 13.98 1.72 -6.72
CA ALA A 24 13.75 0.30 -6.88
C ALA A 24 13.34 0.06 -8.35
N ASP A 25 14.22 -0.58 -9.13
CA ASP A 25 14.01 -0.95 -10.53
C ASP A 25 13.00 -2.12 -10.64
N GLY A 26 11.74 -1.83 -10.34
CA GLY A 26 10.64 -2.67 -10.79
C GLY A 26 9.96 -1.99 -11.98
N PRO A 27 9.36 -2.73 -12.92
CA PRO A 27 8.63 -2.10 -14.02
C PRO A 27 7.59 -1.16 -13.43
N ALA A 28 7.60 0.11 -13.89
CA ALA A 28 6.63 1.09 -13.46
C ALA A 28 5.23 0.55 -13.78
N LEU A 29 4.34 0.54 -12.79
CA LEU A 29 2.94 0.21 -13.04
C LEU A 29 2.40 1.18 -14.09
N PRO A 30 1.61 0.69 -15.08
CA PRO A 30 0.93 1.59 -15.98
C PRO A 30 0.05 2.53 -15.14
N ALA A 31 0.09 3.82 -15.45
CA ALA A 31 -0.71 4.83 -14.72
C ALA A 31 -2.21 4.68 -14.98
N ALA A 32 -2.60 3.90 -15.99
CA ALA A 32 -3.96 3.74 -16.45
C ALA A 32 -4.22 2.32 -16.98
N ALA A 33 -5.50 1.96 -17.07
CA ALA A 33 -5.94 0.72 -17.70
C ALA A 33 -5.64 0.73 -19.21
N THR A 34 -5.40 -0.46 -19.75
CA THR A 34 -5.31 -0.65 -21.20
C THR A 34 -6.68 -0.52 -21.87
N ALA A 35 -6.72 -0.31 -23.20
CA ALA A 35 -7.97 -0.27 -23.96
C ALA A 35 -8.78 -1.57 -23.82
N ASP A 36 -8.12 -2.72 -23.73
CA ASP A 36 -8.77 -4.02 -23.53
C ASP A 36 -9.38 -4.14 -22.12
N GLN A 37 -8.69 -3.66 -21.09
CA GLN A 37 -9.21 -3.61 -19.72
C GLN A 37 -10.42 -2.67 -19.62
N ALA A 38 -10.37 -1.51 -20.25
CA ALA A 38 -11.49 -0.58 -20.34
C ALA A 38 -12.70 -1.22 -21.05
N THR A 39 -12.48 -1.93 -22.15
CA THR A 39 -13.51 -2.67 -22.88
C THR A 39 -14.09 -3.79 -22.03
N THR A 40 -13.24 -4.56 -21.35
CA THR A 40 -13.67 -5.65 -20.46
C THR A 40 -14.52 -5.11 -19.31
N SER A 41 -14.16 -3.99 -18.70
CA SER A 41 -14.94 -3.35 -17.63
C SER A 41 -16.37 -3.02 -18.10
N LYS A 42 -16.50 -2.41 -19.29
CA LYS A 42 -17.81 -2.10 -19.90
C LYS A 42 -18.65 -3.33 -20.20
N LEU A 43 -18.02 -4.39 -20.72
CA LEU A 43 -18.69 -5.66 -20.99
C LEU A 43 -19.20 -6.32 -19.71
N VAL A 44 -18.36 -6.40 -18.67
CA VAL A 44 -18.76 -6.95 -17.38
C VAL A 44 -19.91 -6.15 -16.78
N TYR A 45 -19.85 -4.82 -16.82
CA TYR A 45 -20.96 -3.98 -16.40
C TYR A 45 -22.24 -4.31 -17.19
N GLY A 46 -22.18 -4.38 -18.51
CA GLY A 46 -23.32 -4.72 -19.35
C GLY A 46 -23.94 -6.10 -19.01
N LEU A 47 -23.11 -7.10 -18.77
CA LEU A 47 -23.57 -8.43 -18.41
C LEU A 47 -24.24 -8.47 -17.02
N LEU A 48 -23.70 -7.75 -16.04
CA LEU A 48 -24.18 -7.80 -14.65
C LEU A 48 -25.37 -6.86 -14.38
N SER A 49 -25.56 -5.83 -15.22
CA SER A 49 -26.65 -4.87 -15.09
C SER A 49 -27.90 -5.20 -15.91
N ASP A 50 -27.81 -6.10 -16.88
CA ASP A 50 -28.90 -6.45 -17.80
C ASP A 50 -29.58 -7.76 -17.38
N SER A 51 -30.90 -7.69 -17.16
CA SER A 51 -31.73 -8.85 -16.75
C SER A 51 -31.77 -9.99 -17.77
N ARG A 52 -31.31 -9.77 -19.00
CA ARG A 52 -31.18 -10.84 -19.99
C ARG A 52 -30.01 -11.78 -19.72
N TYR A 53 -29.00 -11.31 -18.98
CA TYR A 53 -27.76 -12.05 -18.70
C TYR A 53 -27.55 -12.31 -17.22
N ALA A 54 -27.93 -11.37 -16.35
CA ALA A 54 -27.76 -11.50 -14.92
C ALA A 54 -29.00 -12.13 -14.27
N TYR A 55 -28.79 -13.15 -13.44
CA TYR A 55 -29.87 -13.77 -12.64
C TYR A 55 -30.50 -12.78 -11.67
N ARG A 56 -29.68 -11.88 -11.10
CA ARG A 56 -30.11 -10.79 -10.22
C ARG A 56 -29.37 -9.52 -10.64
N PRO A 57 -29.90 -8.79 -11.64
CA PRO A 57 -29.23 -7.56 -12.07
C PRO A 57 -29.23 -6.54 -10.93
N ARG A 58 -28.04 -6.03 -10.59
CA ARG A 58 -27.90 -4.96 -9.60
C ARG A 58 -27.52 -3.66 -10.29
N ALA A 59 -28.17 -2.59 -9.86
CA ALA A 59 -27.79 -1.26 -10.29
C ALA A 59 -26.42 -0.91 -9.70
N LEU A 60 -25.56 -0.33 -10.51
CA LEU A 60 -24.30 0.27 -10.05
C LEU A 60 -24.63 1.70 -9.58
N ASP A 61 -25.24 1.78 -8.40
CA ASP A 61 -25.64 2.99 -7.69
C ASP A 61 -24.58 3.42 -6.66
N GLU A 62 -24.88 4.40 -5.84
CA GLU A 62 -24.00 4.90 -4.79
C GLU A 62 -23.70 3.83 -3.72
N ALA A 63 -24.71 3.05 -3.31
CA ALA A 63 -24.53 2.02 -2.29
C ALA A 63 -23.60 0.90 -2.80
N THR A 64 -23.81 0.46 -4.04
CA THR A 64 -22.95 -0.52 -4.71
C THR A 64 -21.54 0.04 -4.90
N SER A 65 -21.39 1.33 -5.28
CA SER A 65 -20.08 1.98 -5.41
C SER A 65 -19.30 2.00 -4.09
N LYS A 66 -19.96 2.28 -2.97
CA LYS A 66 -19.35 2.22 -1.63
C LYS A 66 -18.91 0.79 -1.27
N ASP A 67 -19.71 -0.21 -1.60
CA ASP A 67 -19.33 -1.62 -1.33
C ASP A 67 -18.15 -2.05 -2.22
N VAL A 68 -18.13 -1.68 -3.49
CA VAL A 68 -16.98 -1.90 -4.39
C VAL A 68 -15.71 -1.27 -3.83
N PHE A 69 -15.79 0.00 -3.42
CA PHE A 69 -14.67 0.72 -2.87
C PHE A 69 -14.12 0.05 -1.61
N LYS A 70 -15.01 -0.27 -0.68
CA LYS A 70 -14.67 -0.98 0.56
C LYS A 70 -13.96 -2.30 0.25
N ARG A 71 -14.51 -3.14 -0.62
CA ARG A 71 -13.93 -4.44 -1.00
C ARG A 71 -12.59 -4.29 -1.67
N TYR A 72 -12.42 -3.27 -2.51
CA TYR A 72 -11.14 -3.00 -3.16
C TYR A 72 -10.06 -2.63 -2.15
N LEU A 73 -10.35 -1.74 -1.19
CA LEU A 73 -9.43 -1.41 -0.11
C LEU A 73 -9.12 -2.61 0.79
N GLU A 74 -10.12 -3.44 1.10
CA GLU A 74 -9.94 -4.66 1.90
C GLU A 74 -9.11 -5.72 1.16
N THR A 75 -9.20 -5.79 -0.17
CA THR A 75 -8.34 -6.66 -0.98
C THR A 75 -6.87 -6.23 -0.89
N LEU A 76 -6.60 -4.93 -0.87
CA LEU A 76 -5.24 -4.39 -0.77
C LEU A 76 -4.73 -4.40 0.68
N ASP A 77 -5.55 -3.98 1.63
CA ASP A 77 -5.17 -3.76 3.03
C ASP A 77 -6.24 -4.26 4.02
N GLY A 78 -6.62 -5.54 3.91
CA GLY A 78 -7.63 -6.15 4.79
C GLY A 78 -7.26 -6.15 6.27
N GLY A 79 -5.97 -6.19 6.59
CA GLY A 79 -5.45 -6.06 7.97
C GLY A 79 -5.28 -4.62 8.45
N LYS A 80 -5.55 -3.62 7.61
CA LYS A 80 -5.42 -2.18 7.92
C LYS A 80 -4.05 -1.83 8.49
N GLN A 81 -3.01 -2.31 7.80
CA GLN A 81 -1.62 -2.20 8.22
C GLN A 81 -0.78 -1.25 7.35
N PHE A 82 -1.34 -0.79 6.22
CA PHE A 82 -0.61 0.01 5.24
C PHE A 82 -1.18 1.41 5.08
N PHE A 83 -2.48 1.55 4.84
CA PHE A 83 -3.10 2.86 4.71
C PHE A 83 -3.29 3.56 6.05
N THR A 84 -3.29 4.88 6.00
CA THR A 84 -3.80 5.74 7.06
C THR A 84 -5.22 6.23 6.73
N GLN A 85 -5.94 6.75 7.72
CA GLN A 85 -7.23 7.41 7.49
C GLN A 85 -7.11 8.57 6.48
N ALA A 86 -5.98 9.28 6.50
CA ALA A 86 -5.70 10.36 5.54
C ALA A 86 -5.54 9.84 4.11
N ASP A 87 -4.95 8.64 3.91
CA ASP A 87 -4.87 8.03 2.59
C ASP A 87 -6.26 7.64 2.09
N VAL A 88 -7.06 6.98 2.93
CA VAL A 88 -8.43 6.58 2.60
C VAL A 88 -9.31 7.80 2.28
N ALA A 89 -9.18 8.88 3.05
CA ALA A 89 -9.91 10.12 2.78
C ALA A 89 -9.55 10.74 1.42
N LYS A 90 -8.30 10.63 0.97
CA LYS A 90 -7.90 11.09 -0.38
C LYS A 90 -8.55 10.29 -1.51
N PHE A 91 -8.99 9.07 -1.24
CA PHE A 91 -9.67 8.23 -2.23
C PHE A 91 -11.18 8.46 -2.33
N ALA A 92 -11.77 9.30 -1.47
CA ALA A 92 -13.22 9.57 -1.47
C ALA A 92 -13.77 10.05 -2.84
N PRO A 93 -13.06 10.87 -3.65
CA PRO A 93 -13.51 11.21 -5.01
C PRO A 93 -13.63 9.99 -5.92
N PHE A 94 -12.76 8.98 -5.74
CA PHE A 94 -12.86 7.72 -6.47
C PHE A 94 -14.09 6.91 -6.05
N GLU A 95 -14.38 6.80 -4.76
CA GLU A 95 -15.59 6.12 -4.26
C GLU A 95 -16.83 6.67 -4.96
N ALA A 96 -16.99 7.99 -4.98
CA ALA A 96 -18.11 8.64 -5.65
C ALA A 96 -18.14 8.42 -7.18
N GLY A 97 -16.97 8.24 -7.80
CA GLY A 97 -16.78 8.08 -9.24
C GLY A 97 -16.82 6.64 -9.76
N ILE A 98 -16.88 5.62 -8.89
CA ILE A 98 -16.75 4.21 -9.29
C ILE A 98 -17.77 3.80 -10.37
N ALA A 99 -19.03 4.18 -10.23
CA ALA A 99 -20.05 3.86 -11.21
C ALA A 99 -19.69 4.43 -12.60
N THR A 100 -19.24 5.66 -12.66
CA THR A 100 -18.77 6.30 -13.90
C THR A 100 -17.52 5.65 -14.45
N ALA A 101 -16.55 5.34 -13.58
CA ALA A 101 -15.31 4.69 -13.95
C ALA A 101 -15.54 3.31 -14.61
N ILE A 102 -16.38 2.47 -14.01
CA ILE A 102 -16.70 1.14 -14.54
C ILE A 102 -17.46 1.24 -15.88
N ARG A 103 -18.49 2.09 -15.97
CA ARG A 103 -19.26 2.29 -17.20
C ARG A 103 -18.46 2.92 -18.33
N GLY A 104 -17.59 3.86 -17.99
CA GLY A 104 -16.72 4.57 -18.94
C GLY A 104 -15.45 3.80 -19.30
N GLY A 105 -15.04 2.83 -18.49
CA GLY A 105 -13.73 2.18 -18.59
C GLY A 105 -12.57 3.07 -18.15
N GLU A 106 -12.85 4.12 -17.36
CA GLU A 106 -11.89 5.09 -16.84
C GLU A 106 -11.37 4.62 -15.49
N LEU A 107 -10.44 3.65 -15.49
CA LEU A 107 -10.01 2.92 -14.29
C LEU A 107 -8.75 3.49 -13.63
N GLU A 108 -8.22 4.62 -14.11
CA GLU A 108 -7.04 5.29 -13.57
C GLU A 108 -7.08 5.46 -12.05
N PRO A 109 -8.21 5.84 -11.42
CA PRO A 109 -8.26 6.00 -9.97
C PRO A 109 -7.95 4.70 -9.20
N ALA A 110 -8.33 3.53 -9.73
CA ALA A 110 -7.97 2.25 -9.10
C ALA A 110 -6.45 2.03 -9.10
N PHE A 111 -5.77 2.36 -10.20
CA PHE A 111 -4.31 2.30 -10.30
C PHE A 111 -3.62 3.30 -9.37
N GLN A 112 -4.21 4.49 -9.18
CA GLN A 112 -3.70 5.48 -8.23
C GLN A 112 -3.78 4.97 -6.79
N VAL A 113 -4.90 4.36 -6.37
CA VAL A 113 -5.03 3.73 -5.06
C VAL A 113 -3.98 2.64 -4.87
N PHE A 114 -3.77 1.79 -5.88
CA PHE A 114 -2.75 0.75 -5.82
C PHE A 114 -1.33 1.32 -5.75
N SER A 115 -1.05 2.41 -6.46
CA SER A 115 0.25 3.09 -6.39
C SER A 115 0.57 3.58 -4.98
N VAL A 116 -0.42 4.16 -4.29
CA VAL A 116 -0.29 4.54 -2.87
C VAL A 116 -0.06 3.31 -1.99
N TYR A 117 -0.82 2.23 -2.21
CA TYR A 117 -0.61 0.95 -1.50
C TYR A 117 0.83 0.44 -1.64
N LYS A 118 1.34 0.37 -2.87
CA LYS A 118 2.72 -0.05 -3.15
C LYS A 118 3.74 0.81 -2.42
N GLN A 119 3.57 2.13 -2.44
CA GLN A 119 4.43 3.06 -1.72
C GLN A 119 4.39 2.80 -0.20
N ARG A 120 3.20 2.62 0.37
CA ARG A 120 3.01 2.33 1.80
C ARG A 120 3.65 1.00 2.20
N VAL A 121 3.52 -0.04 1.37
CA VAL A 121 4.20 -1.33 1.62
C VAL A 121 5.72 -1.14 1.71
N GLY A 122 6.34 -0.45 0.76
CA GLY A 122 7.77 -0.16 0.79
C GLY A 122 8.20 0.59 2.06
N GLN A 123 7.43 1.63 2.46
CA GLN A 123 7.69 2.39 3.69
C GLN A 123 7.60 1.49 4.94
N ARG A 124 6.56 0.66 5.04
CA ARG A 124 6.34 -0.22 6.19
C ARG A 124 7.37 -1.34 6.28
N VAL A 125 7.72 -1.94 5.14
CA VAL A 125 8.79 -2.94 5.08
C VAL A 125 10.13 -2.34 5.47
N GLY A 126 10.47 -1.17 4.95
CA GLY A 126 11.69 -0.46 5.34
C GLY A 126 11.74 -0.19 6.85
N TYR A 127 10.63 0.27 7.43
CA TYR A 127 10.51 0.48 8.88
C TYR A 127 10.67 -0.83 9.68
N ALA A 128 9.96 -1.89 9.29
CA ALA A 128 10.04 -3.19 9.94
C ALA A 128 11.47 -3.74 9.93
N ARG A 129 12.15 -3.72 8.78
CA ARG A 129 13.54 -4.16 8.64
C ARG A 129 14.51 -3.31 9.47
N ASN A 130 14.23 -2.03 9.64
CA ASN A 130 15.02 -1.18 10.54
C ASN A 130 14.85 -1.59 12.01
N LEU A 131 13.65 -1.98 12.43
CA LEU A 131 13.40 -2.49 13.79
C LEU A 131 14.16 -3.78 14.08
N LEU A 132 14.41 -4.64 13.08
CA LEU A 132 15.16 -5.89 13.25
C LEU A 132 16.63 -5.69 13.63
N LYS A 133 17.18 -4.48 13.49
CA LYS A 133 18.58 -4.18 13.88
C LYS A 133 18.84 -4.36 15.37
N ARG A 134 17.78 -4.34 16.19
CA ARG A 134 17.85 -4.54 17.63
C ARG A 134 16.83 -5.58 18.06
N GLU A 135 17.16 -6.36 19.09
CA GLU A 135 16.18 -7.24 19.71
C GLU A 135 15.09 -6.39 20.39
N PRO A 136 13.79 -6.72 20.19
CA PRO A 136 12.72 -6.01 20.88
C PRO A 136 12.80 -6.17 22.40
N ASP A 137 12.42 -5.13 23.14
CA ASP A 137 12.30 -5.18 24.59
C ASP A 137 11.01 -5.94 24.98
N PHE A 138 11.16 -7.01 25.74
CA PHE A 138 10.10 -7.85 26.26
C PHE A 138 9.81 -7.63 27.75
N SER A 139 10.41 -6.62 28.38
CA SER A 139 10.19 -6.31 29.79
C SER A 139 8.83 -5.66 30.07
N THR A 140 8.21 -5.08 29.03
CA THR A 140 6.91 -4.41 29.11
C THR A 140 5.78 -5.32 28.65
N ASP A 141 4.68 -5.34 29.44
CA ASP A 141 3.44 -6.04 29.03
C ASP A 141 2.72 -5.19 27.96
N GLU A 142 2.66 -5.72 26.75
CA GLU A 142 2.02 -5.06 25.59
C GLU A 142 1.06 -6.03 24.91
N ARG A 143 -0.05 -5.49 24.44
CA ARG A 143 -1.02 -6.25 23.64
C ARG A 143 -0.90 -5.91 22.16
N PHE A 144 -0.99 -6.95 21.33
CA PHE A 144 -1.07 -6.83 19.88
C PHE A 144 -2.38 -7.43 19.38
N GLU A 145 -3.18 -6.60 18.71
CA GLU A 145 -4.42 -7.02 18.04
C GLU A 145 -4.06 -7.70 16.72
N TYR A 146 -4.24 -9.01 16.67
CA TYR A 146 -3.93 -9.79 15.48
C TYR A 146 -5.06 -9.74 14.44
N ASP A 147 -6.32 -9.87 14.89
CA ASP A 147 -7.49 -9.72 14.03
C ASP A 147 -7.89 -8.25 13.94
N ARG A 148 -7.53 -7.64 12.83
CA ARG A 148 -7.73 -6.21 12.60
C ARG A 148 -8.83 -5.90 11.57
N LYS A 149 -9.62 -6.92 11.20
CA LYS A 149 -10.65 -6.78 10.18
C LYS A 149 -11.63 -5.63 10.47
N ASP A 150 -12.06 -5.49 11.73
CA ASP A 150 -13.06 -4.52 12.14
C ASP A 150 -12.45 -3.28 12.85
N VAL A 151 -11.11 -3.21 12.97
CA VAL A 151 -10.41 -2.06 13.54
C VAL A 151 -10.32 -0.95 12.48
N PRO A 152 -10.46 0.35 12.81
CA PRO A 152 -10.23 1.42 11.86
C PRO A 152 -8.78 1.47 11.37
N TRP A 153 -8.53 2.08 10.20
CA TRP A 153 -7.17 2.43 9.78
C TRP A 153 -6.52 3.37 10.79
N ALA A 154 -5.21 3.29 10.93
CA ALA A 154 -4.43 4.18 11.77
C ALA A 154 -4.71 5.65 11.40
N ALA A 155 -4.86 6.52 12.40
CA ALA A 155 -5.17 7.93 12.16
C ALA A 155 -4.01 8.64 11.43
N ASN A 156 -2.78 8.23 11.69
CA ASN A 156 -1.57 8.85 11.16
C ASN A 156 -0.40 7.85 11.12
N ASP A 157 0.73 8.32 10.58
CA ASP A 157 1.94 7.50 10.46
C ASP A 157 2.52 7.07 11.82
N ALA A 158 2.36 7.85 12.89
CA ALA A 158 2.85 7.48 14.22
C ALA A 158 2.08 6.28 14.80
N GLU A 159 0.76 6.25 14.65
CA GLU A 159 -0.05 5.07 15.04
C GLU A 159 0.30 3.85 14.18
N LEU A 160 0.56 4.06 12.89
CA LEU A 160 0.95 3.01 11.98
C LEU A 160 2.35 2.47 12.32
N ASP A 161 3.28 3.34 12.71
CA ASP A 161 4.61 2.94 13.21
C ASP A 161 4.50 2.10 14.48
N GLU A 162 3.65 2.50 15.42
CA GLU A 162 3.41 1.75 16.65
C GLU A 162 2.76 0.38 16.38
N LEU A 163 1.83 0.31 15.45
CA LEU A 163 1.25 -0.94 14.99
C LEU A 163 2.33 -1.88 14.44
N TRP A 164 3.18 -1.38 13.56
CA TRP A 164 4.26 -2.18 12.96
C TRP A 164 5.33 -2.55 13.97
N ARG A 165 5.64 -1.68 14.92
CA ARG A 165 6.54 -2.01 16.03
C ARG A 165 6.03 -3.21 16.84
N LYS A 166 4.75 -3.20 17.19
CA LYS A 166 4.10 -4.32 17.91
C LYS A 166 4.02 -5.58 17.05
N SER A 167 3.74 -5.45 15.77
CA SER A 167 3.72 -6.58 14.83
C SER A 167 5.09 -7.26 14.75
N VAL A 168 6.15 -6.49 14.55
CA VAL A 168 7.54 -7.01 14.51
C VAL A 168 7.92 -7.65 15.84
N LYS A 169 7.57 -7.03 16.98
CA LYS A 169 7.80 -7.60 18.31
C LYS A 169 7.08 -8.94 18.48
N ASN A 170 5.82 -9.03 18.04
CA ASN A 170 5.04 -10.27 18.07
C ASN A 170 5.64 -11.36 17.16
N ASP A 171 6.05 -11.03 15.94
CA ASP A 171 6.70 -11.97 15.02
C ASP A 171 8.02 -12.51 15.62
N TRP A 172 8.80 -11.62 16.22
CA TRP A 172 10.03 -11.98 16.93
C TRP A 172 9.76 -12.93 18.09
N LEU A 173 8.77 -12.58 18.94
CA LEU A 173 8.38 -13.40 20.09
C LEU A 173 7.98 -14.81 19.66
N ARG A 174 7.17 -14.95 18.63
CA ARG A 174 6.73 -16.27 18.12
C ARG A 174 7.92 -17.15 17.71
N LEU A 175 8.92 -16.58 17.04
CA LEU A 175 10.11 -17.32 16.64
C LEU A 175 11.02 -17.63 17.83
N LYS A 176 11.11 -16.73 18.81
CA LYS A 176 11.86 -16.94 20.06
C LYS A 176 11.24 -18.09 20.88
N LEU A 177 9.92 -18.12 21.02
CA LEU A 177 9.19 -19.21 21.67
C LEU A 177 9.32 -20.55 20.91
N ALA A 178 9.51 -20.50 19.59
CA ALA A 178 9.85 -21.68 18.78
C ALA A 178 11.32 -22.13 18.89
N GLY A 179 12.11 -21.54 19.81
CA GLY A 179 13.49 -21.92 20.10
C GLY A 179 14.53 -21.35 19.15
N LYS A 180 14.17 -20.39 18.27
CA LYS A 180 15.14 -19.78 17.35
C LYS A 180 16.05 -18.79 18.08
N LYS A 181 17.31 -18.73 17.65
CA LYS A 181 18.30 -17.75 18.13
C LYS A 181 18.07 -16.38 17.49
N PRO A 182 18.51 -15.28 18.14
CA PRO A 182 18.29 -13.92 17.63
C PRO A 182 18.71 -13.69 16.19
N ASP A 183 19.86 -14.21 15.76
CA ASP A 183 20.35 -14.03 14.39
C ASP A 183 19.52 -14.81 13.36
N GLU A 184 19.03 -16.00 13.73
CA GLU A 184 18.10 -16.77 12.90
C GLU A 184 16.75 -16.06 12.77
N ILE A 185 16.27 -15.44 13.85
CA ILE A 185 15.03 -14.64 13.87
C ILE A 185 15.18 -13.45 12.92
N ARG A 186 16.26 -12.66 13.06
CA ARG A 186 16.53 -11.52 12.16
C ARG A 186 16.52 -11.95 10.70
N THR A 187 17.29 -12.98 10.38
CA THR A 187 17.41 -13.48 9.00
C THR A 187 16.05 -13.95 8.46
N THR A 188 15.27 -14.63 9.30
CA THR A 188 13.95 -15.16 8.92
C THR A 188 12.95 -14.02 8.66
N LEU A 189 12.89 -13.03 9.56
CA LEU A 189 11.97 -11.90 9.44
C LEU A 189 12.38 -10.93 8.32
N ASP A 190 13.68 -10.67 8.15
CA ASP A 190 14.19 -9.85 7.06
C ASP A 190 13.81 -10.44 5.70
N LYS A 191 13.98 -11.75 5.51
CA LYS A 191 13.54 -12.45 4.30
C LYS A 191 12.02 -12.37 4.10
N ARG A 192 11.23 -12.53 5.16
CA ARG A 192 9.76 -12.44 5.09
C ARG A 192 9.32 -11.07 4.61
N TYR A 193 9.85 -10.01 5.22
CA TYR A 193 9.50 -8.64 4.85
C TYR A 193 10.00 -8.27 3.45
N ALA A 194 11.21 -8.68 3.08
CA ALA A 194 11.72 -8.51 1.73
C ALA A 194 10.85 -9.25 0.68
N THR A 195 10.36 -10.45 1.01
CA THR A 195 9.46 -11.21 0.13
C THR A 195 8.13 -10.50 -0.04
N LEU A 196 7.55 -9.93 1.03
CA LEU A 196 6.32 -9.14 0.96
C LEU A 196 6.47 -7.96 -0.02
N GLU A 197 7.53 -7.17 0.14
CA GLU A 197 7.82 -6.03 -0.74
C GLU A 197 8.01 -6.48 -2.19
N LYS A 198 8.79 -7.54 -2.39
CA LYS A 198 9.03 -8.12 -3.72
C LYS A 198 7.71 -8.55 -4.36
N SER A 199 6.86 -9.30 -3.65
CA SER A 199 5.58 -9.76 -4.17
C SER A 199 4.68 -8.61 -4.62
N VAL A 200 4.61 -7.52 -3.84
CA VAL A 200 3.82 -6.34 -4.22
C VAL A 200 4.47 -5.59 -5.41
N ASN A 201 5.80 -5.57 -5.47
CA ASN A 201 6.52 -4.93 -6.59
C ASN A 201 6.39 -5.70 -7.91
N GLU A 202 6.20 -7.01 -7.86
CA GLU A 202 6.02 -7.87 -9.03
C GLU A 202 4.60 -7.82 -9.62
N LEU A 203 3.61 -7.26 -8.89
CA LEU A 203 2.25 -7.08 -9.39
C LEU A 203 2.26 -6.14 -10.60
N LYS A 204 1.48 -6.53 -11.60
CA LYS A 204 1.35 -5.83 -12.90
C LYS A 204 0.02 -5.10 -12.99
N GLY A 205 -0.15 -4.29 -14.01
CA GLY A 205 -1.42 -3.62 -14.28
C GLY A 205 -2.61 -4.57 -14.44
N GLU A 206 -2.37 -5.79 -14.94
CA GLU A 206 -3.39 -6.85 -15.03
C GLU A 206 -3.90 -7.28 -13.65
N ASP A 207 -2.98 -7.46 -12.69
CA ASP A 207 -3.35 -7.85 -11.33
C ASP A 207 -4.17 -6.75 -10.65
N VAL A 208 -3.78 -5.47 -10.82
CA VAL A 208 -4.51 -4.32 -10.29
C VAL A 208 -5.92 -4.25 -10.86
N PHE A 209 -6.04 -4.43 -12.18
CA PHE A 209 -7.33 -4.50 -12.87
C PHE A 209 -8.20 -5.64 -12.31
N GLN A 210 -7.63 -6.83 -12.15
CA GLN A 210 -8.34 -7.97 -11.58
C GLN A 210 -8.81 -7.72 -10.14
N PHE A 211 -7.98 -7.15 -9.28
CA PHE A 211 -8.39 -6.82 -7.91
C PHE A 211 -9.59 -5.90 -7.88
N PHE A 212 -9.58 -4.85 -8.72
CA PHE A 212 -10.67 -3.91 -8.78
C PHE A 212 -11.95 -4.54 -9.40
N LEU A 213 -11.81 -5.28 -10.49
CA LEU A 213 -12.94 -5.91 -11.15
C LEU A 213 -13.57 -7.00 -10.26
N ASN A 214 -12.77 -7.77 -9.52
CA ASN A 214 -13.26 -8.73 -8.55
C ASN A 214 -14.01 -8.07 -7.39
N ALA A 215 -13.55 -6.90 -6.92
CA ALA A 215 -14.28 -6.14 -5.93
C ALA A 215 -15.67 -5.73 -6.44
N TYR A 216 -15.77 -5.31 -7.72
CA TYR A 216 -17.05 -5.01 -8.35
C TYR A 216 -17.95 -6.25 -8.47
N THR A 217 -17.44 -7.32 -9.07
CA THR A 217 -18.26 -8.52 -9.26
C THR A 217 -18.76 -9.09 -7.94
N SER A 218 -17.90 -9.11 -6.89
CA SER A 218 -18.29 -9.56 -5.55
C SER A 218 -19.25 -8.62 -4.82
N ALA A 219 -19.36 -7.36 -5.23
CA ALA A 219 -20.32 -6.42 -4.65
C ALA A 219 -21.73 -6.58 -5.25
N VAL A 220 -21.85 -7.17 -6.44
CA VAL A 220 -23.13 -7.35 -7.16
C VAL A 220 -23.62 -8.79 -7.19
N ASP A 221 -22.82 -9.76 -6.72
CA ASP A 221 -23.20 -11.16 -6.53
C ASP A 221 -23.96 -11.33 -5.20
#